data_e631a2e68dfcc3c4b7e069abecb0116f
#
_entry.id   e631a2e68dfcc3c4b7e069abecb0116f
#
_cell.length_a   1.000
_cell.length_b   1.000
_cell.length_c   1.000
_cell.angle_alpha   90.00
_cell.angle_beta   90.00
_cell.angle_gamma   90.00
#
_symmetry.space_group_name_H-M   'P 1'
#
loop_
_entity.id
_entity.type
_entity.pdbx_description
1 polymer ?
#
loop_
_entity_poly.entity_id
_entity_poly.type
_entity_poly.pdbx_seq_one_letter_code
_entity_poly.pdbx_strand_id
1 'polypeptide(L)'
;MESNETKKQKFINLGFFKMIWYSITKFEKYPEMAASGVKKAILYFIKLMLIFCVCFSVIYFYYVDKVAKYEENDLDISKKIIYQVESIAVDEDQKALVGKMLEEYSKNGLISMIIVSILITFFFSTLLDVLTLSLFGIITCFISKIKINYKALFNMSIFAMTLSIILKLLYFALLLLANFEIKYFDVVYAAVSYISLTAAIFMIKSDIIKQNLENSSKEE
;
A
#
# COMPACT_ATOMS: atom_id res chain seq x y z
N MET A 1 -9.78 16.05 -31.44
CA MET A 1 -9.95 16.24 -29.98
C MET A 1 -10.84 15.13 -29.44
N GLU A 2 -10.31 14.10 -28.79
CA GLU A 2 -11.16 13.14 -28.07
C GLU A 2 -11.86 13.87 -26.93
N SER A 3 -13.19 13.77 -26.87
CA SER A 3 -13.98 14.45 -25.82
C SER A 3 -13.56 13.92 -24.44
N ASN A 4 -13.62 14.79 -23.42
CA ASN A 4 -13.31 14.42 -22.03
C ASN A 4 -14.15 13.23 -21.52
N GLU A 5 -15.32 13.00 -22.12
CA GLU A 5 -16.18 11.87 -21.83
C GLU A 5 -15.63 10.54 -22.38
N THR A 6 -15.04 10.53 -23.56
CA THR A 6 -14.44 9.34 -24.19
C THR A 6 -13.19 8.90 -23.41
N LYS A 7 -12.37 9.84 -22.93
CA LYS A 7 -11.24 9.55 -22.05
C LYS A 7 -11.70 8.98 -20.71
N LYS A 8 -12.74 9.54 -20.10
CA LYS A 8 -13.34 9.07 -18.85
C LYS A 8 -13.89 7.64 -18.99
N GLN A 9 -14.57 7.31 -20.08
CA GLN A 9 -15.07 5.96 -20.35
C GLN A 9 -13.94 4.94 -20.58
N LYS A 10 -12.84 5.31 -21.23
CA LYS A 10 -11.71 4.42 -21.49
C LYS A 10 -11.00 3.96 -20.21
N PHE A 11 -10.95 4.81 -19.15
CA PHE A 11 -10.40 4.47 -17.85
C PHE A 11 -11.37 3.72 -16.94
N ILE A 12 -12.69 3.80 -17.22
CA ILE A 12 -13.71 3.04 -16.50
C ILE A 12 -13.53 1.52 -16.71
N ASN A 13 -12.94 1.10 -17.82
CA ASN A 13 -12.75 -0.31 -18.20
C ASN A 13 -11.30 -0.81 -18.05
N LEU A 14 -10.43 -0.09 -17.35
CA LEU A 14 -9.09 -0.59 -17.07
C LEU A 14 -9.12 -1.82 -16.17
N GLY A 15 -8.53 -2.91 -16.64
CA GLY A 15 -8.32 -4.12 -15.84
C GLY A 15 -7.43 -3.84 -14.62
N PHE A 16 -7.66 -4.57 -13.53
CA PHE A 16 -6.99 -4.40 -12.24
C PHE A 16 -5.44 -4.40 -12.36
N PHE A 17 -4.86 -5.37 -13.07
CA PHE A 17 -3.41 -5.45 -13.25
C PHE A 17 -2.82 -4.27 -14.03
N LYS A 18 -3.59 -3.74 -14.97
CA LYS A 18 -3.20 -2.55 -15.72
C LYS A 18 -3.21 -1.29 -14.84
N MET A 19 -4.14 -1.24 -13.87
CA MET A 19 -4.16 -0.18 -12.86
C MET A 19 -2.94 -0.26 -11.95
N ILE A 20 -2.52 -1.45 -11.49
CA ILE A 20 -1.28 -1.65 -10.73
C ILE A 20 -0.09 -1.16 -11.54
N TRP A 21 0.04 -1.59 -12.80
CA TRP A 21 1.14 -1.18 -13.68
C TRP A 21 1.21 0.34 -13.85
N TYR A 22 0.07 0.99 -14.06
CA TYR A 22 0.02 2.45 -14.19
C TYR A 22 0.33 3.16 -12.87
N SER A 23 -0.08 2.61 -11.75
CA SER A 23 0.24 3.16 -10.42
C SER A 23 1.73 3.13 -10.11
N ILE A 24 2.49 2.22 -10.71
CA ILE A 24 3.94 2.10 -10.48
C ILE A 24 4.73 2.92 -11.50
N THR A 25 4.30 2.94 -12.78
CA THR A 25 5.14 3.42 -13.88
C THR A 25 4.65 4.70 -14.55
N LYS A 26 3.38 5.10 -14.35
CA LYS A 26 2.74 6.20 -15.08
C LYS A 26 1.99 7.16 -14.17
N PHE A 27 2.74 7.96 -13.41
CA PHE A 27 2.17 8.98 -12.51
C PHE A 27 1.29 10.00 -13.22
N GLU A 28 1.54 10.26 -14.51
CA GLU A 28 0.72 11.10 -15.40
C GLU A 28 -0.74 10.61 -15.53
N LYS A 29 -0.98 9.31 -15.26
CA LYS A 29 -2.31 8.71 -15.33
C LYS A 29 -3.11 8.75 -14.03
N TYR A 30 -2.50 9.20 -12.92
CA TYR A 30 -3.16 9.30 -11.64
C TYR A 30 -4.41 10.19 -11.65
N PRO A 31 -4.39 11.39 -12.29
CA PRO A 31 -5.57 12.24 -12.36
C PRO A 31 -6.75 11.56 -13.06
N GLU A 32 -6.46 10.86 -14.17
CA GLU A 32 -7.47 10.14 -14.93
C GLU A 32 -8.03 8.93 -14.13
N MET A 33 -7.15 8.19 -13.43
CA MET A 33 -7.53 7.09 -12.55
C MET A 33 -8.35 7.61 -11.35
N ALA A 34 -7.95 8.73 -10.75
CA ALA A 34 -8.66 9.36 -9.65
C ALA A 34 -10.05 9.88 -10.05
N ALA A 35 -10.21 10.34 -11.29
CA ALA A 35 -11.49 10.75 -11.84
C ALA A 35 -12.51 9.60 -12.01
N SER A 36 -12.05 8.34 -11.93
CA SER A 36 -12.92 7.15 -12.01
C SER A 36 -13.89 6.98 -10.83
N GLY A 37 -13.69 7.75 -9.76
CA GLY A 37 -14.58 7.81 -8.60
C GLY A 37 -14.07 7.02 -7.38
N VAL A 38 -14.46 7.47 -6.18
CA VAL A 38 -14.02 6.93 -4.89
C VAL A 38 -14.34 5.44 -4.74
N LYS A 39 -15.53 5.00 -5.17
CA LYS A 39 -15.94 3.59 -5.09
C LYS A 39 -14.97 2.66 -5.82
N LYS A 40 -14.46 3.07 -6.98
CA LYS A 40 -13.51 2.27 -7.76
C LYS A 40 -12.12 2.26 -7.13
N ALA A 41 -11.67 3.41 -6.59
CA ALA A 41 -10.40 3.49 -5.88
C ALA A 41 -10.42 2.60 -4.62
N ILE A 42 -11.50 2.61 -3.84
CA ILE A 42 -11.66 1.73 -2.69
C ILE A 42 -11.70 0.25 -3.12
N LEU A 43 -12.45 -0.09 -4.17
CA LEU A 43 -12.49 -1.47 -4.65
C LEU A 43 -11.12 -1.94 -5.16
N TYR A 44 -10.36 -1.05 -5.81
CA TYR A 44 -8.98 -1.31 -6.21
C TYR A 44 -8.10 -1.58 -4.99
N PHE A 45 -8.19 -0.73 -3.96
CA PHE A 45 -7.44 -0.88 -2.70
C PHE A 45 -7.75 -2.22 -2.02
N ILE A 46 -9.02 -2.59 -1.89
CA ILE A 46 -9.44 -3.88 -1.30
C ILE A 46 -8.84 -5.05 -2.09
N LYS A 47 -8.91 -5.03 -3.42
CA LYS A 47 -8.32 -6.09 -4.26
C LYS A 47 -6.79 -6.16 -4.10
N LEU A 48 -6.11 -5.02 -4.03
CA LEU A 48 -4.66 -4.95 -3.81
C LEU A 48 -4.30 -5.55 -2.46
N MET A 49 -5.07 -5.22 -1.41
CA MET A 49 -4.88 -5.78 -0.07
C MET A 49 -5.14 -7.29 -0.03
N LEU A 50 -6.15 -7.80 -0.74
CA LEU A 50 -6.39 -9.24 -0.83
C LEU A 50 -5.20 -9.97 -1.47
N ILE A 51 -4.61 -9.44 -2.54
CA ILE A 51 -3.41 -10.03 -3.15
C ILE A 51 -2.24 -9.98 -2.16
N PHE A 52 -2.03 -8.85 -1.49
CA PHE A 52 -1.02 -8.75 -0.44
C PHE A 52 -1.22 -9.82 0.63
N CYS A 53 -2.45 -10.00 1.12
CA CYS A 53 -2.81 -11.01 2.11
C CYS A 53 -2.43 -12.43 1.65
N VAL A 54 -2.80 -12.80 0.42
CA VAL A 54 -2.49 -14.12 -0.13
C VAL A 54 -0.98 -14.32 -0.26
N CYS A 55 -0.26 -13.36 -0.84
CA CYS A 55 1.19 -13.45 -1.00
C CYS A 55 1.92 -13.52 0.35
N PHE A 56 1.53 -12.66 1.32
CA PHE A 56 2.08 -12.67 2.65
C PHE A 56 1.84 -14.01 3.36
N SER A 57 0.61 -14.54 3.29
CA SER A 57 0.29 -15.84 3.89
C SER A 57 1.16 -16.97 3.33
N VAL A 58 1.37 -17.01 2.03
CA VAL A 58 2.25 -18.03 1.39
C VAL A 58 3.69 -17.90 1.90
N ILE A 59 4.23 -16.67 1.95
CA ILE A 59 5.59 -16.42 2.44
C ILE A 59 5.71 -16.84 3.91
N TYR A 60 4.72 -16.49 4.73
CA TYR A 60 4.73 -16.79 6.16
C TYR A 60 4.60 -18.29 6.44
N PHE A 61 3.72 -19.01 5.74
CA PHE A 61 3.63 -20.47 5.86
C PHE A 61 4.92 -21.17 5.44
N TYR A 62 5.54 -20.73 4.35
CA TYR A 62 6.84 -21.28 3.93
C TYR A 62 7.92 -21.05 4.98
N TYR A 63 7.94 -19.84 5.58
CA TYR A 63 8.84 -19.51 6.67
C TYR A 63 8.66 -20.45 7.88
N VAL A 64 7.41 -20.63 8.35
CA VAL A 64 7.09 -21.51 9.48
C VAL A 64 7.47 -22.95 9.19
N ASP A 65 7.20 -23.47 7.99
CA ASP A 65 7.60 -24.83 7.59
C ASP A 65 9.14 -25.00 7.57
N LYS A 66 9.85 -23.97 7.10
CA LYS A 66 11.32 -23.95 7.12
C LYS A 66 11.87 -23.99 8.54
N VAL A 67 11.35 -23.16 9.45
CA VAL A 67 11.78 -23.13 10.85
C VAL A 67 11.46 -24.44 11.56
N ALA A 68 10.27 -25.01 11.32
CA ALA A 68 9.86 -26.28 11.89
C ALA A 68 10.75 -27.48 11.51
N LYS A 69 11.37 -27.44 10.32
CA LYS A 69 12.30 -28.50 9.86
C LYS A 69 13.68 -28.42 10.50
N TYR A 70 14.07 -27.27 11.02
CA TYR A 70 15.39 -27.05 11.60
C TYR A 70 15.42 -27.19 13.14
N GLU A 71 14.27 -27.25 13.80
CA GLU A 71 14.15 -27.32 15.27
C GLU A 71 13.34 -28.54 15.69
N GLU A 72 13.99 -29.46 16.46
CA GLU A 72 13.34 -30.68 17.00
C GLU A 72 12.32 -30.39 18.14
N ASN A 73 12.30 -29.19 18.71
CA ASN A 73 11.43 -28.83 19.84
C ASN A 73 10.34 -27.84 19.46
N ASP A 74 9.09 -28.26 19.57
CA ASP A 74 7.91 -27.39 19.33
C ASP A 74 7.88 -26.11 20.20
N LEU A 75 8.52 -26.13 21.38
CA LEU A 75 8.62 -24.99 22.27
C LEU A 75 9.53 -23.87 21.73
N ASP A 76 10.62 -24.25 21.06
CA ASP A 76 11.57 -23.29 20.47
C ASP A 76 11.03 -22.66 19.19
N ILE A 77 10.24 -23.42 18.43
CA ILE A 77 9.52 -22.91 17.24
C ILE A 77 8.52 -21.83 17.66
N SER A 78 7.75 -22.12 18.71
CA SER A 78 6.75 -21.18 19.25
C SER A 78 7.42 -19.87 19.70
N LYS A 79 8.55 -19.95 20.41
CA LYS A 79 9.31 -18.77 20.86
C LYS A 79 9.85 -17.94 19.67
N LYS A 80 10.38 -18.57 18.62
CA LYS A 80 10.86 -17.85 17.43
C LYS A 80 9.74 -17.18 16.66
N ILE A 81 8.59 -17.84 16.54
CA ILE A 81 7.38 -17.25 15.94
C ILE A 81 6.96 -16.02 16.75
N ILE A 82 6.98 -16.10 18.10
CA ILE A 82 6.68 -14.98 18.99
C ILE A 82 7.68 -13.84 18.75
N TYR A 83 8.97 -14.11 18.75
CA TYR A 83 10.00 -13.09 18.53
C TYR A 83 9.81 -12.34 17.23
N GLN A 84 9.39 -13.03 16.16
CA GLN A 84 9.14 -12.36 14.87
C GLN A 84 7.80 -11.65 14.81
N VAL A 85 6.77 -12.16 15.48
CA VAL A 85 5.50 -11.42 15.63
C VAL A 85 5.74 -10.16 16.48
N GLU A 86 6.58 -10.23 17.49
CA GLU A 86 6.99 -9.06 18.29
C GLU A 86 7.74 -8.01 17.46
N SER A 87 8.55 -8.42 16.48
CA SER A 87 9.21 -7.49 15.56
C SER A 87 8.28 -6.84 14.53
N ILE A 88 7.12 -7.47 14.27
CA ILE A 88 6.09 -6.99 13.35
C ILE A 88 4.96 -6.25 14.11
N ALA A 89 4.72 -6.60 15.39
CA ALA A 89 3.67 -6.02 16.23
C ALA A 89 4.06 -4.61 16.71
N VAL A 90 3.15 -3.68 16.51
CA VAL A 90 3.33 -2.25 16.82
C VAL A 90 3.13 -1.95 18.31
N ASP A 91 2.49 -2.87 19.10
CA ASP A 91 2.02 -2.56 20.46
C ASP A 91 2.28 -3.69 21.46
N GLU A 92 2.61 -3.34 22.73
CA GLU A 92 2.88 -4.30 23.82
C GLU A 92 1.63 -5.12 24.23
N ASP A 93 0.44 -4.56 24.09
CA ASP A 93 -0.81 -5.26 24.37
C ASP A 93 -1.05 -6.42 23.39
N GLN A 94 -0.63 -6.28 22.14
CA GLN A 94 -0.68 -7.35 21.13
C GLN A 94 0.31 -8.48 21.46
N LYS A 95 1.47 -8.18 22.02
CA LYS A 95 2.46 -9.17 22.46
C LYS A 95 1.91 -10.03 23.60
N ALA A 96 1.28 -9.39 24.59
CA ALA A 96 0.67 -10.08 25.72
C ALA A 96 -0.51 -10.99 25.32
N LEU A 97 -1.29 -10.56 24.31
CA LEU A 97 -2.40 -11.33 23.76
C LEU A 97 -1.90 -12.59 23.05
N VAL A 98 -0.86 -12.46 22.23
CA VAL A 98 -0.22 -13.58 21.51
C VAL A 98 0.37 -14.59 22.50
N GLY A 99 1.01 -14.14 23.59
CA GLY A 99 1.54 -15.02 24.64
C GLY A 99 0.45 -15.88 25.29
N LYS A 100 -0.71 -15.31 25.63
CA LYS A 100 -1.84 -16.05 26.19
C LYS A 100 -2.47 -17.05 25.21
N MET A 101 -2.55 -16.67 23.92
CA MET A 101 -3.09 -17.56 22.89
C MET A 101 -2.19 -18.78 22.61
N LEU A 102 -0.88 -18.65 22.81
CA LEU A 102 0.09 -19.74 22.66
C LEU A 102 -0.09 -20.88 23.65
N GLU A 103 -0.60 -20.59 24.84
CA GLU A 103 -0.85 -21.59 25.87
C GLU A 103 -2.15 -22.39 25.62
N GLU A 104 -3.08 -21.84 24.85
CA GLU A 104 -4.46 -22.36 24.73
C GLU A 104 -4.77 -23.08 23.41
N TYR A 105 -3.98 -22.89 22.34
CA TYR A 105 -4.33 -23.37 20.99
C TYR A 105 -3.30 -24.34 20.37
N SER A 106 -3.79 -25.21 19.49
CA SER A 106 -2.91 -26.06 18.68
C SER A 106 -2.05 -25.22 17.70
N LYS A 107 -0.83 -25.70 17.39
CA LYS A 107 0.15 -25.03 16.53
C LYS A 107 -0.44 -24.41 15.24
N ASN A 108 -1.29 -25.15 14.54
CA ASN A 108 -1.91 -24.67 13.27
C ASN A 108 -2.97 -23.58 13.52
N GLY A 109 -3.71 -23.65 14.62
CA GLY A 109 -4.67 -22.65 15.01
C GLY A 109 -4.00 -21.31 15.34
N LEU A 110 -2.88 -21.36 16.07
CA LEU A 110 -2.09 -20.18 16.43
C LEU A 110 -1.52 -19.46 15.20
N ILE A 111 -0.90 -20.20 14.28
CA ILE A 111 -0.34 -19.63 13.05
C ILE A 111 -1.42 -18.89 12.26
N SER A 112 -2.61 -19.50 12.13
CA SER A 112 -3.73 -18.89 11.42
C SER A 112 -4.21 -17.61 12.10
N MET A 113 -4.31 -17.59 13.43
CA MET A 113 -4.70 -16.40 14.22
C MET A 113 -3.69 -15.27 14.09
N ILE A 114 -2.39 -15.59 14.15
CA ILE A 114 -1.32 -14.62 13.98
C ILE A 114 -1.38 -13.98 12.59
N ILE A 115 -1.52 -14.80 11.54
CA ILE A 115 -1.65 -14.29 10.15
C ILE A 115 -2.85 -13.35 10.04
N VAL A 116 -4.02 -13.76 10.54
CA VAL A 116 -5.24 -12.93 10.49
C VAL A 116 -5.05 -11.61 11.24
N SER A 117 -4.46 -11.65 12.44
CA SER A 117 -4.18 -10.45 13.24
C SER A 117 -3.26 -9.48 12.50
N ILE A 118 -2.14 -9.97 11.94
CA ILE A 118 -1.21 -9.15 11.16
C ILE A 118 -1.91 -8.53 9.95
N LEU A 119 -2.72 -9.30 9.24
CA LEU A 119 -3.43 -8.82 8.04
C LEU A 119 -4.46 -7.74 8.37
N ILE A 120 -5.22 -7.92 9.46
CA ILE A 120 -6.18 -6.91 9.94
C ILE A 120 -5.45 -5.63 10.32
N THR A 121 -4.40 -5.74 11.14
CA THR A 121 -3.60 -4.59 11.58
C THR A 121 -2.99 -3.86 10.38
N PHE A 122 -2.42 -4.60 9.43
CA PHE A 122 -1.84 -4.03 8.23
C PHE A 122 -2.87 -3.33 7.36
N PHE A 123 -4.07 -3.90 7.21
CA PHE A 123 -5.16 -3.28 6.45
C PHE A 123 -5.55 -1.92 7.04
N PHE A 124 -5.79 -1.85 8.35
CA PHE A 124 -6.17 -0.60 9.01
C PHE A 124 -5.03 0.42 9.03
N SER A 125 -3.80 -0.02 9.29
CA SER A 125 -2.62 0.84 9.22
C SER A 125 -2.47 1.47 7.83
N THR A 126 -2.55 0.66 6.76
CA THR A 126 -2.45 1.18 5.40
C THR A 126 -3.60 2.13 5.04
N LEU A 127 -4.79 1.91 5.56
CA LEU A 127 -5.91 2.83 5.37
C LEU A 127 -5.64 4.19 6.04
N LEU A 128 -5.07 4.19 7.26
CA LEU A 128 -4.63 5.41 7.94
C LEU A 128 -3.50 6.10 7.16
N ASP A 129 -2.56 5.35 6.61
CA ASP A 129 -1.48 5.89 5.77
C ASP A 129 -2.05 6.59 4.53
N VAL A 130 -3.08 6.03 3.87
CA VAL A 130 -3.78 6.67 2.74
C VAL A 130 -4.42 7.99 3.17
N LEU A 131 -5.09 8.02 4.33
CA LEU A 131 -5.71 9.24 4.86
C LEU A 131 -4.64 10.31 5.15
N THR A 132 -3.58 9.93 5.84
CA THR A 132 -2.46 10.82 6.17
C THR A 132 -1.80 11.35 4.90
N LEU A 133 -1.53 10.49 3.92
CA LEU A 133 -0.96 10.86 2.63
C LEU A 133 -1.86 11.84 1.88
N SER A 134 -3.18 11.65 1.93
CA SER A 134 -4.13 12.58 1.29
C SER A 134 -4.14 13.96 1.95
N LEU A 135 -3.93 14.03 3.28
CA LEU A 135 -3.76 15.30 3.99
C LEU A 135 -2.46 16.02 3.60
N PHE A 136 -1.34 15.29 3.53
CA PHE A 136 -0.09 15.85 3.00
C PHE A 136 -0.23 16.31 1.56
N GLY A 137 -1.02 15.61 0.75
CA GLY A 137 -1.36 16.03 -0.61
C GLY A 137 -2.06 17.40 -0.66
N ILE A 138 -2.93 17.74 0.31
CA ILE A 138 -3.54 19.08 0.41
C ILE A 138 -2.45 20.14 0.59
N ILE A 139 -1.48 19.90 1.48
CA ILE A 139 -0.38 20.81 1.74
C ILE A 139 0.45 21.01 0.45
N THR A 140 0.74 19.92 -0.26
CA THR A 140 1.46 19.96 -1.55
C THR A 140 0.68 20.75 -2.61
N CYS A 141 -0.64 20.58 -2.69
CA CYS A 141 -1.50 21.35 -3.59
C CYS A 141 -1.51 22.84 -3.24
N PHE A 142 -1.55 23.18 -1.96
CA PHE A 142 -1.50 24.56 -1.49
C PHE A 142 -0.18 25.24 -1.87
N ILE A 143 0.96 24.58 -1.61
CA ILE A 143 2.30 25.09 -2.00
C ILE A 143 2.42 25.23 -3.53
N SER A 144 1.89 24.29 -4.27
CA SER A 144 1.94 24.28 -5.74
C SER A 144 0.93 25.23 -6.40
N LYS A 145 0.04 25.86 -5.59
CA LYS A 145 -1.07 26.73 -6.04
C LYS A 145 -2.03 26.03 -7.03
N ILE A 146 -2.30 24.75 -6.79
CA ILE A 146 -3.23 23.95 -7.59
C ILE A 146 -4.48 23.64 -6.76
N LYS A 147 -5.65 23.77 -7.37
CA LYS A 147 -6.92 23.42 -6.75
C LYS A 147 -7.33 22.00 -7.18
N ILE A 148 -7.13 21.02 -6.31
CA ILE A 148 -7.60 19.64 -6.49
C ILE A 148 -8.65 19.34 -5.42
N ASN A 149 -9.76 18.69 -5.83
CA ASN A 149 -10.79 18.27 -4.87
C ASN A 149 -10.24 17.16 -3.96
N TYR A 150 -10.56 17.20 -2.66
CA TYR A 150 -10.12 16.20 -1.67
C TYR A 150 -10.45 14.76 -2.10
N LYS A 151 -11.65 14.52 -2.69
CA LYS A 151 -12.01 13.18 -3.20
C LYS A 151 -11.05 12.67 -4.29
N ALA A 152 -10.61 13.55 -5.18
CA ALA A 152 -9.63 13.18 -6.20
C ALA A 152 -8.26 12.92 -5.57
N LEU A 153 -7.86 13.73 -4.60
CA LEU A 153 -6.61 13.60 -3.87
C LEU A 153 -6.55 12.29 -3.07
N PHE A 154 -7.64 11.95 -2.37
CA PHE A 154 -7.77 10.68 -1.67
C PHE A 154 -7.64 9.48 -2.64
N ASN A 155 -8.30 9.54 -3.80
CA ASN A 155 -8.17 8.50 -4.82
C ASN A 155 -6.71 8.40 -5.32
N MET A 156 -6.05 9.53 -5.58
CA MET A 156 -4.64 9.55 -6.01
C MET A 156 -3.73 8.94 -4.93
N SER A 157 -3.99 9.20 -3.65
CA SER A 157 -3.24 8.62 -2.53
C SER A 157 -3.34 7.10 -2.50
N ILE A 158 -4.52 6.53 -2.78
CA ILE A 158 -4.70 5.07 -2.90
C ILE A 158 -3.77 4.51 -4.00
N PHE A 159 -3.69 5.14 -5.16
CA PHE A 159 -2.81 4.67 -6.24
C PHE A 159 -1.34 4.90 -5.91
N ALA A 160 -0.99 5.99 -5.24
CA ALA A 160 0.37 6.28 -4.79
C ALA A 160 0.90 5.24 -3.78
N MET A 161 0.02 4.70 -2.92
CA MET A 161 0.36 3.66 -1.97
C MET A 161 0.69 2.30 -2.62
N THR A 162 0.33 2.07 -3.88
CA THR A 162 0.52 0.77 -4.55
C THR A 162 1.97 0.32 -4.54
N LEU A 163 2.90 1.20 -4.90
CA LEU A 163 4.33 0.88 -4.93
C LEU A 163 4.85 0.57 -3.51
N SER A 164 4.45 1.35 -2.53
CA SER A 164 4.87 1.17 -1.14
C SER A 164 4.34 -0.14 -0.55
N ILE A 165 3.10 -0.55 -0.86
CA ILE A 165 2.53 -1.84 -0.46
C ILE A 165 3.35 -3.00 -1.06
N ILE A 166 3.72 -2.91 -2.32
CA ILE A 166 4.56 -3.94 -2.98
C ILE A 166 5.96 -3.99 -2.33
N LEU A 167 6.57 -2.83 -2.05
CA LEU A 167 7.85 -2.77 -1.34
C LEU A 167 7.76 -3.38 0.06
N LYS A 168 6.65 -3.17 0.77
CA LYS A 168 6.42 -3.77 2.09
C LYS A 168 6.29 -5.29 2.01
N LEU A 169 5.65 -5.82 0.98
CA LEU A 169 5.60 -7.27 0.74
C LEU A 169 6.99 -7.85 0.47
N LEU A 170 7.80 -7.18 -0.36
CA LEU A 170 9.20 -7.58 -0.62
C LEU A 170 10.05 -7.51 0.65
N TYR A 171 9.87 -6.47 1.46
CA TYR A 171 10.56 -6.36 2.74
C TYR A 171 10.21 -7.51 3.69
N PHE A 172 8.93 -7.88 3.82
CA PHE A 172 8.54 -9.04 4.62
C PHE A 172 9.13 -10.34 4.08
N ALA A 173 9.22 -10.50 2.76
CA ALA A 173 9.90 -11.66 2.18
C ALA A 173 11.39 -11.69 2.55
N LEU A 174 12.10 -10.58 2.49
CA LEU A 174 13.50 -10.47 2.88
C LEU A 174 13.69 -10.71 4.38
N LEU A 175 12.83 -10.14 5.23
CA LEU A 175 12.87 -10.30 6.66
C LEU A 175 12.66 -11.77 7.06
N LEU A 176 11.62 -12.42 6.52
CA LEU A 176 11.24 -13.78 6.90
C LEU A 176 12.15 -14.85 6.27
N LEU A 177 12.54 -14.70 5.00
CA LEU A 177 13.26 -15.75 4.29
C LEU A 177 14.79 -15.62 4.40
N ALA A 178 15.28 -14.38 4.43
CA ALA A 178 16.71 -14.09 4.46
C ALA A 178 17.20 -13.57 5.83
N ASN A 179 16.27 -13.36 6.80
CA ASN A 179 16.55 -12.75 8.10
C ASN A 179 17.29 -11.40 7.94
N PHE A 180 16.91 -10.63 6.90
CA PHE A 180 17.53 -9.37 6.55
C PHE A 180 16.62 -8.22 6.95
N GLU A 181 17.02 -7.50 8.00
CA GLU A 181 16.30 -6.33 8.51
C GLU A 181 16.85 -5.05 7.86
N ILE A 182 15.95 -4.25 7.28
CA ILE A 182 16.28 -2.92 6.75
C ILE A 182 15.94 -1.88 7.81
N LYS A 183 16.97 -1.31 8.41
CA LYS A 183 16.80 -0.23 9.38
C LYS A 183 16.10 0.96 8.73
N TYR A 184 15.09 1.51 9.40
CA TYR A 184 14.28 2.65 8.91
C TYR A 184 13.44 2.35 7.65
N PHE A 185 13.05 1.09 7.43
CA PHE A 185 12.20 0.74 6.29
C PHE A 185 10.90 1.56 6.23
N ASP A 186 10.27 1.86 7.37
CA ASP A 186 9.03 2.65 7.44
C ASP A 186 9.23 4.07 6.89
N VAL A 187 10.40 4.66 7.07
CA VAL A 187 10.75 5.97 6.48
C VAL A 187 10.82 5.87 4.95
N VAL A 188 11.43 4.80 4.43
CA VAL A 188 11.50 4.55 2.98
C VAL A 188 10.10 4.33 2.40
N TYR A 189 9.29 3.54 3.08
CA TYR A 189 7.89 3.28 2.71
C TYR A 189 7.06 4.56 2.62
N ALA A 190 7.14 5.41 3.65
CA ALA A 190 6.45 6.70 3.67
C ALA A 190 6.99 7.66 2.59
N ALA A 191 8.31 7.73 2.42
CA ALA A 191 8.95 8.59 1.42
C ALA A 191 8.51 8.21 -0.01
N VAL A 192 8.50 6.92 -0.36
CA VAL A 192 8.08 6.44 -1.68
C VAL A 192 6.63 6.82 -1.97
N SER A 193 5.72 6.66 -0.99
CA SER A 193 4.32 7.04 -1.12
C SER A 193 4.17 8.54 -1.39
N TYR A 194 4.87 9.35 -0.60
CA TYR A 194 4.83 10.81 -0.71
C TYR A 194 5.41 11.31 -2.04
N ILE A 195 6.55 10.77 -2.47
CA ILE A 195 7.18 11.11 -3.76
C ILE A 195 6.24 10.76 -4.91
N SER A 196 5.60 9.58 -4.88
CA SER A 196 4.66 9.14 -5.90
C SER A 196 3.45 10.08 -6.02
N LEU A 197 2.86 10.48 -4.88
CA LEU A 197 1.74 11.43 -4.87
C LEU A 197 2.17 12.82 -5.36
N THR A 198 3.30 13.29 -4.88
CA THR A 198 3.85 14.62 -5.23
C THR A 198 4.17 14.69 -6.73
N ALA A 199 4.79 13.66 -7.29
CA ALA A 199 5.04 13.54 -8.73
C ALA A 199 3.75 13.65 -9.55
N ALA A 200 2.68 12.94 -9.13
CA ALA A 200 1.39 13.01 -9.79
C ALA A 200 0.77 14.42 -9.73
N ILE A 201 0.88 15.13 -8.58
CA ILE A 201 0.39 16.51 -8.44
C ILE A 201 1.15 17.46 -9.35
N PHE A 202 2.48 17.33 -9.44
CA PHE A 202 3.28 18.16 -10.33
C PHE A 202 3.02 17.89 -11.82
N MET A 203 2.67 16.65 -12.19
CA MET A 203 2.23 16.32 -13.55
C MET A 203 0.95 17.09 -13.93
N ILE A 204 -0.03 17.16 -13.02
CA ILE A 204 -1.25 17.95 -13.21
C ILE A 204 -0.89 19.44 -13.45
N LYS A 205 0.04 19.98 -12.65
CA LYS A 205 0.49 21.36 -12.82
C LYS A 205 1.08 21.61 -14.21
N SER A 206 1.94 20.71 -14.67
CA SER A 206 2.55 20.78 -15.99
C SER A 206 1.50 20.77 -17.10
N ASP A 207 0.49 19.92 -17.00
CA ASP A 207 -0.58 19.85 -18.01
C ASP A 207 -1.45 21.11 -18.04
N ILE A 208 -1.77 21.70 -16.88
CA ILE A 208 -2.49 22.96 -16.79
C ILE A 208 -1.69 24.10 -17.45
N ILE A 209 -0.39 24.19 -17.18
CA ILE A 209 0.48 25.21 -17.77
C ILE A 209 0.54 25.06 -19.29
N LYS A 210 0.71 23.83 -19.81
CA LYS A 210 0.73 23.57 -21.24
C LYS A 210 -0.57 24.00 -21.93
N GLN A 211 -1.74 23.65 -21.33
CA GLN A 211 -3.05 24.05 -21.87
C GLN A 211 -3.22 25.57 -21.90
N ASN A 212 -2.75 26.28 -20.88
CA ASN A 212 -2.83 27.74 -20.86
C ASN A 212 -1.96 28.37 -21.94
N LEU A 213 -0.74 27.87 -22.18
CA LEU A 213 0.15 28.35 -23.24
C LEU A 213 -0.43 28.08 -24.64
N GLU A 214 -1.00 26.88 -24.86
CA GLU A 214 -1.66 26.56 -26.13
C GLU A 214 -2.89 27.43 -26.42
N ASN A 215 -3.64 27.81 -25.40
CA ASN A 215 -4.78 28.69 -25.55
C ASN A 215 -4.34 30.14 -25.86
N SER A 216 -3.31 30.63 -25.16
CA SER A 216 -2.76 31.98 -25.42
C SER A 216 -2.18 32.13 -26.85
N SER A 217 -1.56 31.06 -27.36
CA SER A 217 -1.00 31.05 -28.72
C SER A 217 -2.05 30.94 -29.85
N LYS A 218 -3.31 30.70 -29.53
CA LYS A 218 -4.43 30.66 -30.50
C LYS A 218 -5.21 31.97 -30.56
N GLU A 219 -4.99 32.83 -29.57
CA GLU A 219 -5.64 34.14 -29.48
C GLU A 219 -4.80 35.25 -30.15
N GLU A 220 -3.54 34.98 -30.53
CA GLU A 220 -2.66 35.78 -31.36
C GLU A 220 -2.78 35.38 -32.86
#